data_bace3a9e14a4245168d11c08ade69e90
#
_entry.id   bace3a9e14a4245168d11c08ade69e90
#
_cell.length_a   1.000
_cell.length_b   1.000
_cell.length_c   1.000
_cell.angle_alpha   90.00
_cell.angle_beta   90.00
_cell.angle_gamma   90.00
#
_symmetry.space_group_name_H-M   'P 1'
#
loop_
_entity.id
_entity.type
_entity.pdbx_description
1 polymer ?
#
loop_
_entity_poly.entity_id
_entity_poly.type
_entity_poly.pdbx_seq_one_letter_code
_entity_poly.pdbx_strand_id
1 'polypeptide(L)'
;WGDRPPTRGVGNITGGGDHSPSGRTWGNAFAGYVDRYWGPAPVAQFRANAFDIHDLEGNVREWVADCWHDGYRRAPTKGEAWVNPGCRTRVVRGGAWSNAPAQSRAAWRSQAEADATNALTGFRVVREL
;
A
#
# COMPACT_ATOMS: atom_id res chain seq x y z
N TRP A 1 -7.47 3.62 8.73
CA TRP A 1 -8.70 4.37 9.02
C TRP A 1 -9.92 3.49 9.35
N GLY A 2 -9.82 2.18 9.30
CA GLY A 2 -10.92 1.25 9.59
C GLY A 2 -11.97 1.17 8.47
N ASP A 3 -13.24 0.91 8.82
CA ASP A 3 -14.32 0.64 7.87
C ASP A 3 -15.02 1.91 7.31
N ARG A 4 -14.65 3.09 7.79
CA ARG A 4 -15.22 4.35 7.30
C ARG A 4 -14.44 4.86 6.08
N PRO A 5 -15.00 5.77 5.27
CA PRO A 5 -14.23 6.47 4.26
C PRO A 5 -12.99 7.16 4.86
N PRO A 6 -11.88 7.25 4.12
CA PRO A 6 -10.68 7.90 4.61
C PRO A 6 -10.94 9.37 4.92
N THR A 7 -10.40 9.85 6.03
CA THR A 7 -10.44 11.26 6.39
C THR A 7 -9.21 11.98 5.86
N ARG A 8 -9.29 13.31 5.73
CA ARG A 8 -8.19 14.12 5.22
C ARG A 8 -6.86 13.82 5.95
N GLY A 9 -5.79 13.63 5.18
CA GLY A 9 -4.44 13.46 5.69
C GLY A 9 -4.09 12.07 6.18
N VAL A 10 -4.86 11.04 5.82
CA VAL A 10 -4.57 9.64 6.22
C VAL A 10 -3.54 8.96 5.32
N GLY A 11 -3.37 9.39 4.07
CA GLY A 11 -2.40 8.79 3.16
C GLY A 11 -2.49 9.35 1.74
N ASN A 12 -1.51 9.05 0.92
CA ASN A 12 -1.52 9.30 -0.52
C ASN A 12 -2.23 8.14 -1.23
N ILE A 13 -3.51 8.34 -1.51
CA ILE A 13 -4.42 7.35 -2.10
C ILE A 13 -5.28 8.02 -3.18
N THR A 14 -5.89 7.24 -4.07
CA THR A 14 -6.73 7.80 -5.13
C THR A 14 -7.89 8.63 -4.57
N GLY A 15 -7.79 9.93 -4.62
CA GLY A 15 -8.82 10.87 -4.19
C GLY A 15 -9.72 11.33 -5.33
N GLY A 16 -11.04 11.29 -5.13
CA GLY A 16 -12.01 11.72 -6.15
C GLY A 16 -11.96 13.22 -6.46
N GLY A 17 -11.29 14.00 -5.59
CA GLY A 17 -11.06 15.43 -5.81
C GLY A 17 -9.65 15.76 -6.31
N ASP A 18 -8.80 14.77 -6.54
CA ASP A 18 -7.46 15.01 -7.06
C ASP A 18 -7.43 15.06 -8.59
N HIS A 19 -6.55 15.88 -9.13
CA HIS A 19 -6.38 16.10 -10.55
C HIS A 19 -4.91 16.00 -10.96
N SER A 20 -4.66 15.41 -12.14
CA SER A 20 -3.33 15.48 -12.74
C SER A 20 -3.00 16.93 -13.16
N PRO A 21 -1.73 17.24 -13.43
CA PRO A 21 -1.35 18.53 -14.01
C PRO A 21 -2.06 18.87 -15.33
N SER A 22 -2.54 17.85 -16.06
CA SER A 22 -3.34 18.00 -17.28
C SER A 22 -4.85 17.94 -17.05
N GLY A 23 -5.32 17.97 -15.81
CA GLY A 23 -6.74 17.98 -15.44
C GLY A 23 -7.45 16.62 -15.47
N ARG A 24 -6.74 15.50 -15.64
CA ARG A 24 -7.35 14.14 -15.55
C ARG A 24 -7.71 13.82 -14.12
N THR A 25 -8.79 13.05 -13.94
CA THR A 25 -9.30 12.56 -12.66
C THR A 25 -9.17 11.04 -12.57
N TRP A 26 -9.29 10.51 -11.37
CA TRP A 26 -9.36 9.07 -11.14
C TRP A 26 -10.76 8.53 -11.47
N GLY A 27 -10.84 7.46 -12.26
CA GLY A 27 -12.11 6.81 -12.60
C GLY A 27 -12.70 5.97 -11.46
N ASN A 28 -11.87 5.49 -10.52
CA ASN A 28 -12.28 4.74 -9.34
C ASN A 28 -11.47 5.24 -8.15
N ALA A 29 -12.10 6.03 -7.30
CA ALA A 29 -11.44 6.77 -6.24
C ALA A 29 -12.31 6.85 -4.98
N PHE A 30 -11.70 7.23 -3.87
CA PHE A 30 -12.44 7.59 -2.66
C PHE A 30 -13.19 8.91 -2.87
N ALA A 31 -14.52 8.85 -2.87
CA ALA A 31 -15.36 10.03 -3.09
C ALA A 31 -15.07 11.11 -2.04
N GLY A 32 -14.87 12.34 -2.50
CA GLY A 32 -14.62 13.49 -1.63
C GLY A 32 -13.26 13.54 -0.94
N TYR A 33 -12.40 12.54 -1.16
CA TYR A 33 -11.03 12.58 -0.65
C TYR A 33 -10.12 13.40 -1.56
N VAL A 34 -9.19 14.14 -0.96
CA VAL A 34 -8.17 14.94 -1.65
C VAL A 34 -6.87 14.86 -0.85
N ASP A 35 -5.80 14.42 -1.48
CA ASP A 35 -4.44 14.46 -0.91
C ASP A 35 -3.50 15.43 -1.62
N ARG A 36 -3.89 15.90 -2.82
CA ARG A 36 -3.16 16.83 -3.67
C ARG A 36 -1.95 16.27 -4.40
N TYR A 37 -1.81 14.94 -4.43
CA TYR A 37 -0.75 14.26 -5.16
C TYR A 37 -1.32 13.48 -6.34
N TRP A 38 -0.64 13.52 -7.46
CA TRP A 38 -0.91 12.72 -8.65
C TRP A 38 0.26 11.79 -8.97
N GLY A 39 0.98 11.37 -7.96
CA GLY A 39 2.18 10.55 -7.99
C GLY A 39 2.62 10.22 -6.58
N PRO A 40 3.78 9.61 -6.40
CA PRO A 40 4.33 9.39 -5.07
C PRO A 40 4.51 10.72 -4.33
N ALA A 41 4.13 10.76 -3.07
CA ALA A 41 4.38 11.87 -2.16
C ALA A 41 5.73 11.67 -1.43
N PRO A 42 6.36 12.75 -0.95
CA PRO A 42 7.46 12.60 0.00
C PRO A 42 7.01 11.79 1.22
N VAL A 43 7.91 10.99 1.78
CA VAL A 43 7.60 10.16 2.96
C VAL A 43 7.19 11.03 4.16
N ALA A 44 6.33 10.48 5.03
CA ALA A 44 5.86 11.11 6.26
C ALA A 44 5.10 12.44 6.06
N GLN A 45 4.53 12.68 4.88
CA GLN A 45 3.66 13.85 4.64
C GLN A 45 2.27 13.69 5.27
N PHE A 46 1.85 12.48 5.53
CA PHE A 46 0.55 12.15 6.09
C PHE A 46 0.68 11.74 7.55
N ARG A 47 -0.43 11.76 8.27
CA ARG A 47 -0.45 11.44 9.70
C ARG A 47 0.01 10.00 9.94
N ALA A 48 0.83 9.81 10.97
CA ALA A 48 1.11 8.48 11.49
C ALA A 48 -0.16 7.80 12.02
N ASN A 49 -0.19 6.49 11.97
CA ASN A 49 -1.24 5.69 12.60
C ASN A 49 -1.03 5.58 14.14
N ALA A 50 -1.84 4.79 14.82
CA ALA A 50 -1.75 4.59 16.27
C ALA A 50 -0.45 3.92 16.76
N PHE A 51 0.37 3.41 15.84
CA PHE A 51 1.68 2.79 16.11
C PHE A 51 2.85 3.70 15.71
N ASP A 52 2.57 4.98 15.45
CA ASP A 52 3.55 5.97 14.97
C ASP A 52 4.21 5.59 13.63
N ILE A 53 3.47 4.90 12.78
CA ILE A 53 3.93 4.48 11.44
C ILE A 53 3.25 5.36 10.39
N HIS A 54 4.05 6.05 9.58
CA HIS A 54 3.62 6.82 8.41
C HIS A 54 3.48 5.94 7.18
N ASP A 55 2.64 6.35 6.24
CA ASP A 55 2.51 5.82 4.88
C ASP A 55 2.30 4.29 4.81
N LEU A 56 1.68 3.69 5.84
CA LEU A 56 1.40 2.26 5.87
C LEU A 56 0.34 1.85 4.84
N GLU A 57 -0.53 2.78 4.49
CA GLU A 57 -1.58 2.61 3.47
C GLU A 57 -1.49 3.74 2.46
N GLY A 58 -1.20 3.39 1.22
CA GLY A 58 -1.01 4.36 0.13
C GLY A 58 0.45 4.71 -0.11
N ASN A 59 0.68 5.77 -0.82
CA ASN A 59 1.94 6.20 -1.37
C ASN A 59 2.53 5.14 -2.32
N VAL A 60 3.28 4.18 -1.82
CA VAL A 60 3.75 3.02 -2.59
C VAL A 60 3.43 1.73 -1.84
N ARG A 61 3.13 0.66 -2.56
CA ARG A 61 3.06 -0.68 -1.98
C ARG A 61 4.42 -1.07 -1.44
N GLU A 62 4.45 -1.87 -0.39
CA GLU A 62 5.68 -2.27 0.25
C GLU A 62 5.92 -3.77 0.11
N TRP A 63 7.14 -4.14 -0.20
CA TRP A 63 7.61 -5.51 -0.15
C TRP A 63 7.50 -6.05 1.27
N VAL A 64 7.01 -7.27 1.41
CA VAL A 64 7.11 -8.03 2.66
C VAL A 64 7.90 -9.31 2.44
N ALA A 65 8.37 -9.92 3.52
CA ALA A 65 9.24 -11.11 3.46
C ALA A 65 8.52 -12.36 2.91
N ASP A 66 7.20 -12.36 2.91
CA ASP A 66 6.39 -13.52 2.48
C ASP A 66 6.57 -13.85 1.00
N CYS A 67 6.68 -15.13 0.70
CA CYS A 67 6.43 -15.64 -0.63
C CYS A 67 4.94 -15.53 -0.97
N TRP A 68 4.60 -15.40 -2.26
CA TRP A 68 3.21 -15.44 -2.69
C TRP A 68 2.60 -16.84 -2.54
N HIS A 69 1.40 -16.90 -1.99
CA HIS A 69 0.53 -18.08 -1.94
C HIS A 69 -0.89 -17.63 -2.27
N ASP A 70 -1.64 -18.39 -3.06
CA ASP A 70 -2.98 -18.02 -3.53
C ASP A 70 -4.03 -17.92 -2.40
N GLY A 71 -3.76 -18.52 -1.26
CA GLY A 71 -4.64 -18.48 -0.09
C GLY A 71 -3.87 -18.55 1.20
N TYR A 72 -4.59 -18.75 2.31
CA TYR A 72 -4.00 -18.83 3.65
C TYR A 72 -3.98 -20.25 4.24
N ARG A 73 -4.30 -21.26 3.44
CA ARG A 73 -4.23 -22.65 3.90
C ARG A 73 -2.79 -23.02 4.27
N ARG A 74 -2.54 -23.39 5.52
CA ARG A 74 -1.21 -23.66 6.11
C ARG A 74 -0.34 -22.41 6.31
N ALA A 75 -0.93 -21.21 6.29
CA ALA A 75 -0.19 -20.01 6.65
C ALA A 75 0.32 -20.08 8.09
N PRO A 76 1.49 -19.52 8.40
CA PRO A 76 1.94 -19.33 9.78
C PRO A 76 0.91 -18.54 10.60
N THR A 77 0.73 -18.91 11.86
CA THR A 77 -0.31 -18.29 12.73
C THR A 77 0.25 -17.37 13.80
N LYS A 78 1.57 -17.28 13.92
CA LYS A 78 2.26 -16.49 14.95
C LYS A 78 2.98 -15.25 14.41
N GLY A 79 2.68 -14.85 13.17
CA GLY A 79 3.26 -13.67 12.54
C GLY A 79 4.63 -13.90 11.88
N GLU A 80 5.11 -15.14 11.82
CA GLU A 80 6.32 -15.47 11.08
C GLU A 80 6.09 -15.25 9.57
N ALA A 81 7.14 -14.83 8.87
CA ALA A 81 7.11 -14.74 7.41
C ALA A 81 6.91 -16.12 6.77
N TRP A 82 5.99 -16.20 5.84
CA TRP A 82 5.70 -17.42 5.09
C TRP A 82 6.64 -17.57 3.90
N VAL A 83 7.79 -18.15 4.14
CA VAL A 83 8.90 -18.24 3.19
C VAL A 83 9.09 -19.66 2.69
N ASN A 84 9.20 -19.83 1.37
CA ASN A 84 9.60 -21.05 0.72
C ASN A 84 10.98 -20.87 0.07
N PRO A 85 11.91 -21.83 0.16
CA PRO A 85 13.19 -21.75 -0.52
C PRO A 85 13.01 -21.49 -2.03
N GLY A 86 13.74 -20.48 -2.56
CA GLY A 86 13.75 -20.16 -3.98
C GLY A 86 12.49 -19.53 -4.55
N CYS A 87 11.56 -19.05 -3.72
CA CYS A 87 10.39 -18.36 -4.25
C CYS A 87 10.78 -17.08 -5.00
N ARG A 88 10.29 -16.94 -6.22
CA ARG A 88 10.55 -15.80 -7.09
C ARG A 88 9.47 -14.74 -7.00
N THR A 89 8.28 -15.09 -6.56
CA THR A 89 7.13 -14.20 -6.43
C THR A 89 6.91 -13.88 -4.96
N ARG A 90 6.89 -12.60 -4.63
CA ARG A 90 6.76 -12.08 -3.27
C ARG A 90 5.45 -11.34 -3.09
N VAL A 91 5.03 -11.18 -1.84
CA VAL A 91 3.87 -10.37 -1.48
C VAL A 91 4.26 -8.89 -1.41
N VAL A 92 3.38 -8.02 -1.92
CA VAL A 92 3.39 -6.58 -1.70
C VAL A 92 2.07 -6.13 -1.07
N ARG A 93 2.11 -5.15 -0.18
CA ARG A 93 0.97 -4.70 0.63
C ARG A 93 0.86 -3.17 0.66
N GLY A 94 -0.24 -2.67 1.25
CA GLY A 94 -0.41 -1.26 1.60
C GLY A 94 -1.11 -0.38 0.56
N GLY A 95 -1.30 -0.85 -0.65
CA GLY A 95 -1.80 -0.03 -1.76
C GLY A 95 -0.76 0.98 -2.24
N ALA A 96 -1.09 1.73 -3.28
CA ALA A 96 -0.24 2.79 -3.83
C ALA A 96 -1.10 3.99 -4.24
N TRP A 97 -0.46 5.11 -4.51
CA TRP A 97 -1.07 6.40 -4.89
C TRP A 97 -2.07 6.30 -6.06
N SER A 98 -1.97 5.28 -6.91
CA SER A 98 -2.87 5.07 -8.07
C SER A 98 -3.74 3.81 -7.95
N ASN A 99 -3.81 3.17 -6.79
CA ASN A 99 -4.62 1.98 -6.61
C ASN A 99 -6.09 2.32 -6.34
N ALA A 100 -7.00 1.49 -6.87
CA ALA A 100 -8.41 1.60 -6.56
C ALA A 100 -8.70 1.41 -5.05
N PRO A 101 -9.78 1.99 -4.50
CA PRO A 101 -10.13 1.90 -3.08
C PRO A 101 -10.10 0.48 -2.49
N ALA A 102 -10.57 -0.51 -3.24
CA ALA A 102 -10.54 -1.91 -2.80
C ALA A 102 -9.12 -2.46 -2.57
N GLN A 103 -8.11 -1.88 -3.22
CA GLN A 103 -6.71 -2.27 -3.12
C GLN A 103 -5.95 -1.52 -2.01
N SER A 104 -6.56 -0.50 -1.44
CA SER A 104 -6.00 0.30 -0.34
C SER A 104 -6.44 -0.18 1.04
N ARG A 105 -6.91 -1.44 1.15
CA ARG A 105 -7.31 -2.05 2.43
C ARG A 105 -6.10 -2.72 3.09
N ALA A 106 -6.02 -2.66 4.42
CA ALA A 106 -4.98 -3.34 5.18
C ALA A 106 -4.87 -4.85 4.89
N ALA A 107 -6.00 -5.52 4.60
CA ALA A 107 -6.04 -6.94 4.24
C ALA A 107 -5.64 -7.22 2.78
N TRP A 108 -5.57 -6.20 1.92
CA TRP A 108 -5.19 -6.39 0.53
C TRP A 108 -3.74 -6.84 0.42
N ARG A 109 -3.49 -7.83 -0.41
CA ARG A 109 -2.16 -8.24 -0.82
C ARG A 109 -2.13 -8.50 -2.32
N SER A 110 -1.02 -8.24 -2.92
CA SER A 110 -0.75 -8.52 -4.32
C SER A 110 0.60 -9.23 -4.45
N GLN A 111 0.89 -9.72 -5.62
CA GLN A 111 2.15 -10.38 -5.91
C GLN A 111 3.00 -9.55 -6.87
N ALA A 112 4.30 -9.70 -6.75
CA ALA A 112 5.27 -9.19 -7.73
C ALA A 112 6.48 -10.13 -7.80
N GLU A 113 7.12 -10.20 -8.98
CA GLU A 113 8.40 -10.89 -9.10
C GLU A 113 9.45 -10.18 -8.24
N ALA A 114 10.32 -10.95 -7.59
CA ALA A 114 11.27 -10.43 -6.59
C ALA A 114 12.27 -9.40 -7.16
N ASP A 115 12.48 -9.39 -8.45
CA ASP A 115 13.34 -8.46 -9.19
C ASP A 115 12.56 -7.35 -9.93
N ALA A 116 11.22 -7.30 -9.77
CA ALA A 116 10.40 -6.29 -10.42
C ALA A 116 10.62 -4.90 -9.84
N THR A 117 10.76 -3.91 -10.72
CA THR A 117 10.83 -2.50 -10.37
C THR A 117 9.73 -1.72 -11.07
N ASN A 118 9.07 -0.81 -10.34
CA ASN A 118 8.02 0.04 -10.89
C ASN A 118 7.77 1.26 -9.97
N ALA A 119 6.98 2.21 -10.44
CA ALA A 119 6.66 3.45 -9.71
C ALA A 119 5.65 3.27 -8.55
N LEU A 120 5.17 2.06 -8.30
CA LEU A 120 4.11 1.79 -7.33
C LEU A 120 4.58 0.95 -6.14
N THR A 121 5.83 0.48 -6.14
CA THR A 121 6.33 -0.46 -5.14
C THR A 121 7.64 0.03 -4.55
N GLY A 122 7.70 0.09 -3.24
CA GLY A 122 8.87 0.45 -2.45
C GLY A 122 9.10 -0.57 -1.33
N PHE A 123 9.79 -0.16 -0.30
CA PHE A 123 10.07 -1.01 0.85
C PHE A 123 10.19 -0.21 2.13
N ARG A 124 10.05 -0.89 3.23
CA ARG A 124 10.28 -0.40 4.59
C ARG A 124 11.19 -1.39 5.31
N VAL A 125 12.20 -0.89 6.02
CA VAL A 125 13.07 -1.74 6.84
C VAL A 125 12.61 -1.77 8.29
N VAL A 126 12.80 -2.90 8.95
CA VAL A 126 12.60 -3.08 10.38
C VAL A 126 13.95 -3.44 11.00
N ARG A 127 14.27 -2.82 12.14
CA ARG A 127 15.44 -3.15 12.95
C ARG A 127 14.97 -3.75 14.26
N GLU A 128 15.45 -4.93 14.58
CA GLU A 128 15.33 -5.50 15.92
C GLU A 128 16.26 -4.72 16.88
N LEU A 129 15.76 -4.43 18.07
CA LEU A 129 16.47 -3.69 19.12
C LEU A 129 17.13 -4.65 20.10
#